data_0c39046c8df199f780dacbe0b7e71427
#
_entry.id   0c39046c8df199f780dacbe0b7e71427
#
_cell.length_a   1.000
_cell.length_b   1.000
_cell.length_c   1.000
_cell.angle_alpha   90.00
_cell.angle_beta   90.00
_cell.angle_gamma   90.00
#
_symmetry.space_group_name_H-M   'P 1'
#
loop_
_entity.id
_entity.type
_entity.pdbx_description
1 polymer ?
#
loop_
_entity_poly.entity_id
_entity_poly.type
_entity_poly.pdbx_seq_one_letter_code
_entity_poly.pdbx_strand_id
1 'polypeptide(L)'
;MVSVLASFLSVVNRVLRINTIIGADDDDLTTFDDTQHVATLQIAKIAIQSTLTELTTDRIIPYEEADGTITVADGTRVYSLPSDFIRFRGENPFLLKLDGSSNSENITVNHYPGGEETLRRTVLDYREQSGEPTWFYPIQSSTKQIGLYQVPNASVDGVTYRFPYEKSVYVTLAADTMPFTTQQESDAFSDMAARRFQFMFTSQPIEGLEKDTVYLSGKNNLMNLLRQTNPISRYGYTYR
;
A
#
# COMPACT_ATOMS: atom_id res chain seq x y z
N MET A 1 26.12 -16.16 6.87
CA MET A 1 24.88 -16.85 6.51
C MET A 1 24.02 -15.83 5.79
N VAL A 2 23.76 -16.03 4.49
CA VAL A 2 22.84 -15.17 3.76
C VAL A 2 21.45 -15.54 4.24
N SER A 3 20.75 -14.62 4.89
CA SER A 3 19.35 -14.82 5.26
C SER A 3 18.54 -14.91 3.96
N VAL A 4 18.06 -16.10 3.64
CA VAL A 4 17.13 -16.27 2.50
C VAL A 4 15.80 -15.68 2.96
N LEU A 5 15.45 -14.54 2.41
CA LEU A 5 14.14 -13.91 2.66
C LEU A 5 13.04 -14.89 2.18
N ALA A 6 11.98 -14.98 2.97
CA ALA A 6 10.84 -15.84 2.61
C ALA A 6 10.19 -15.35 1.31
N SER A 7 9.93 -16.25 0.37
CA SER A 7 9.14 -15.94 -0.83
C SER A 7 7.65 -16.01 -0.54
N PHE A 8 6.85 -15.37 -1.38
CA PHE A 8 5.38 -15.45 -1.27
C PHE A 8 4.90 -16.91 -1.36
N LEU A 9 5.49 -17.71 -2.26
CA LEU A 9 5.15 -19.11 -2.39
C LEU A 9 5.47 -19.92 -1.12
N SER A 10 6.59 -19.64 -0.44
CA SER A 10 6.93 -20.34 0.81
C SER A 10 5.94 -20.05 1.93
N VAL A 11 5.43 -18.81 2.00
CA VAL A 11 4.37 -18.46 2.95
C VAL A 11 3.04 -19.13 2.60
N VAL A 12 2.68 -19.18 1.32
CA VAL A 12 1.49 -19.93 0.87
C VAL A 12 1.57 -21.39 1.27
N ASN A 13 2.68 -22.06 0.98
CA ASN A 13 2.89 -23.46 1.36
C ASN A 13 2.73 -23.66 2.87
N ARG A 14 3.32 -22.78 3.67
CA ARG A 14 3.17 -22.83 5.14
C ARG A 14 1.73 -22.65 5.59
N VAL A 15 0.99 -21.68 5.02
CA VAL A 15 -0.44 -21.47 5.32
C VAL A 15 -1.27 -22.72 5.00
N LEU A 16 -1.01 -23.36 3.87
CA LEU A 16 -1.70 -24.58 3.46
C LEU A 16 -1.35 -25.78 4.36
N ARG A 17 -0.09 -25.90 4.78
CA ARG A 17 0.33 -26.96 5.74
C ARG A 17 -0.29 -26.75 7.12
N ILE A 18 -0.29 -25.56 7.67
CA ILE A 18 -0.92 -25.25 8.97
C ILE A 18 -2.40 -25.65 8.96
N ASN A 19 -3.08 -25.48 7.83
CA ASN A 19 -4.50 -25.81 7.68
C ASN A 19 -4.71 -27.25 7.15
N THR A 20 -3.68 -28.10 7.11
CA THR A 20 -3.75 -29.50 6.68
C THR A 20 -4.28 -29.72 5.25
N ILE A 21 -4.18 -28.72 4.41
CA ILE A 21 -4.56 -28.83 2.98
C ILE A 21 -3.46 -29.58 2.21
N ILE A 22 -2.20 -29.27 2.49
CA ILE A 22 -1.03 -30.05 2.05
C ILE A 22 -0.61 -30.92 3.23
N GLY A 23 -0.52 -32.21 3.05
CA GLY A 23 -0.10 -33.15 4.08
C GLY A 23 1.36 -32.94 4.51
N ALA A 24 1.72 -33.48 5.66
CA ALA A 24 3.09 -33.37 6.16
C ALA A 24 4.11 -34.06 5.26
N ASP A 25 3.70 -35.14 4.59
CA ASP A 25 4.50 -35.95 3.69
C ASP A 25 4.37 -35.54 2.22
N ASP A 26 3.52 -34.58 1.89
CA ASP A 26 3.36 -34.09 0.53
C ASP A 26 4.45 -33.06 0.19
N ASP A 27 4.81 -32.98 -1.09
CA ASP A 27 5.73 -31.96 -1.57
C ASP A 27 5.11 -30.56 -1.51
N ASP A 28 5.95 -29.57 -1.26
CA ASP A 28 5.55 -28.16 -1.37
C ASP A 28 5.20 -27.82 -2.82
N LEU A 29 4.22 -26.91 -2.98
CA LEU A 29 3.93 -26.34 -4.30
C LEU A 29 5.17 -25.61 -4.81
N THR A 30 5.52 -25.86 -6.06
CA THR A 30 6.68 -25.23 -6.74
C THR A 30 6.26 -24.01 -7.55
N THR A 31 4.98 -23.91 -7.91
CA THR A 31 4.39 -22.79 -8.67
C THR A 31 2.97 -22.51 -8.20
N PHE A 32 2.39 -21.43 -8.70
CA PHE A 32 0.95 -21.13 -8.49
C PHE A 32 0.02 -21.77 -9.55
N ASP A 33 0.55 -22.62 -10.41
CA ASP A 33 -0.20 -23.28 -11.51
C ASP A 33 -0.77 -24.64 -11.11
N ASP A 34 -0.85 -24.94 -9.81
CA ASP A 34 -1.45 -26.15 -9.31
C ASP A 34 -2.94 -26.23 -9.67
N THR A 35 -3.29 -27.26 -10.42
CA THR A 35 -4.66 -27.50 -10.89
C THR A 35 -5.53 -28.23 -9.88
N GLN A 36 -4.95 -28.87 -8.87
CA GLN A 36 -5.69 -29.65 -7.86
C GLN A 36 -6.25 -28.75 -6.75
N HIS A 37 -5.56 -27.66 -6.42
CA HIS A 37 -5.89 -26.79 -5.29
C HIS A 37 -6.27 -25.37 -5.69
N VAL A 38 -6.72 -25.13 -6.92
CA VAL A 38 -6.94 -23.76 -7.48
C VAL A 38 -7.75 -22.85 -6.55
N ALA A 39 -8.91 -23.32 -6.08
CA ALA A 39 -9.79 -22.52 -5.22
C ALA A 39 -9.14 -22.24 -3.85
N THR A 40 -8.54 -23.23 -3.24
CA THR A 40 -7.87 -23.14 -1.94
C THR A 40 -6.64 -22.24 -2.01
N LEU A 41 -5.85 -22.39 -3.09
CA LEU A 41 -4.70 -21.55 -3.37
C LEU A 41 -5.11 -20.08 -3.53
N GLN A 42 -6.21 -19.80 -4.21
CA GLN A 42 -6.74 -18.45 -4.36
C GLN A 42 -7.15 -17.85 -3.02
N ILE A 43 -7.81 -18.62 -2.15
CA ILE A 43 -8.17 -18.17 -0.80
C ILE A 43 -6.92 -17.89 0.03
N ALA A 44 -5.89 -18.72 -0.06
CA ALA A 44 -4.63 -18.52 0.66
C ALA A 44 -3.93 -17.22 0.21
N LYS A 45 -3.86 -16.97 -1.09
CA LYS A 45 -3.30 -15.71 -1.63
C LYS A 45 -4.07 -14.48 -1.12
N ILE A 46 -5.40 -14.54 -1.14
CA ILE A 46 -6.25 -13.44 -0.65
C ILE A 46 -6.05 -13.25 0.87
N ALA A 47 -5.98 -14.33 1.65
CA ALA A 47 -5.76 -14.25 3.08
C ALA A 47 -4.42 -13.60 3.44
N ILE A 48 -3.34 -13.99 2.75
CA ILE A 48 -2.00 -13.41 2.92
C ILE A 48 -2.03 -11.93 2.53
N GLN A 49 -2.55 -11.58 1.35
CA GLN A 49 -2.59 -10.19 0.90
C GLN A 49 -3.44 -9.31 1.81
N SER A 50 -4.58 -9.81 2.28
CA SER A 50 -5.42 -9.06 3.23
C SER A 50 -4.74 -8.86 4.58
N THR A 51 -3.96 -9.84 5.05
CA THR A 51 -3.17 -9.71 6.28
C THR A 51 -2.04 -8.69 6.10
N LEU A 52 -1.32 -8.70 4.97
CA LEU A 52 -0.32 -7.67 4.65
C LEU A 52 -0.93 -6.27 4.61
N THR A 53 -2.07 -6.13 3.96
CA THR A 53 -2.78 -4.85 3.85
C THR A 53 -3.20 -4.33 5.23
N GLU A 54 -3.72 -5.18 6.10
CA GLU A 54 -4.07 -4.82 7.48
C GLU A 54 -2.83 -4.34 8.24
N LEU A 55 -1.75 -5.14 8.25
CA LEU A 55 -0.52 -4.80 8.97
C LEU A 55 0.12 -3.51 8.46
N THR A 56 0.01 -3.25 7.15
CA THR A 56 0.47 -2.00 6.54
C THR A 56 -0.42 -0.83 6.97
N THR A 57 -1.73 -1.01 6.96
CA THR A 57 -2.71 0.00 7.38
C THR A 57 -2.52 0.36 8.86
N ASP A 58 -2.28 -0.63 9.70
CA ASP A 58 -2.01 -0.47 11.13
C ASP A 58 -0.58 0.01 11.44
N ARG A 59 0.23 0.27 10.40
CA ARG A 59 1.62 0.72 10.50
C ARG A 59 2.53 -0.23 11.28
N ILE A 60 2.20 -1.49 11.30
CA ILE A 60 3.04 -2.54 11.89
C ILE A 60 4.18 -2.88 10.93
N ILE A 61 3.87 -2.97 9.64
CA ILE A 61 4.83 -3.08 8.55
C ILE A 61 4.97 -1.71 7.88
N PRO A 62 6.18 -1.24 7.58
CA PRO A 62 6.37 0.02 6.88
C PRO A 62 5.75 -0.05 5.48
N TYR A 63 5.20 1.07 5.03
CA TYR A 63 4.81 1.23 3.64
C TYR A 63 6.04 1.17 2.74
N GLU A 64 5.88 0.69 1.53
CA GLU A 64 6.88 0.89 0.50
C GLU A 64 6.77 2.32 -0.05
N GLU A 65 7.93 2.92 -0.29
CA GLU A 65 8.03 4.24 -0.90
C GLU A 65 8.07 4.10 -2.42
N ALA A 66 7.35 4.96 -3.11
CA ALA A 66 7.36 5.04 -4.55
C ALA A 66 7.21 6.48 -5.03
N ASP A 67 7.62 6.72 -6.27
CA ASP A 67 7.37 7.97 -6.97
C ASP A 67 6.25 7.77 -7.99
N GLY A 68 5.21 8.58 -7.88
CA GLY A 68 4.14 8.66 -8.85
C GLY A 68 4.34 9.87 -9.79
N THR A 69 3.72 9.81 -10.95
CA THR A 69 3.71 10.93 -11.89
C THR A 69 2.31 11.21 -12.38
N ILE A 70 2.01 12.47 -12.64
CA ILE A 70 0.85 12.91 -13.40
C ILE A 70 1.32 13.82 -14.53
N THR A 71 0.81 13.60 -15.74
CA THR A 71 1.02 14.50 -16.88
C THR A 71 -0.25 15.31 -17.04
N VAL A 72 -0.12 16.62 -16.96
CA VAL A 72 -1.27 17.51 -17.04
C VAL A 72 -1.68 17.75 -18.48
N ALA A 73 -2.97 17.94 -18.68
CA ALA A 73 -3.56 18.26 -19.97
C ALA A 73 -4.39 19.54 -19.88
N ASP A 74 -4.38 20.34 -20.96
CA ASP A 74 -5.15 21.57 -21.07
C ASP A 74 -6.64 21.33 -20.71
N GLY A 75 -7.20 22.17 -19.87
CA GLY A 75 -8.59 22.10 -19.41
C GLY A 75 -8.90 20.96 -18.46
N THR A 76 -7.94 20.07 -18.15
CA THR A 76 -8.17 18.92 -17.27
C THR A 76 -7.80 19.26 -15.83
N ARG A 77 -8.75 19.11 -14.93
CA ARG A 77 -8.57 19.44 -13.51
C ARG A 77 -8.33 18.23 -12.62
N VAL A 78 -8.87 17.07 -12.96
CA VAL A 78 -8.88 15.89 -12.11
C VAL A 78 -7.98 14.81 -12.68
N TYR A 79 -7.12 14.26 -11.84
CA TYR A 79 -6.15 13.24 -12.21
C TYR A 79 -6.23 12.03 -11.28
N SER A 80 -6.12 10.84 -11.86
CA SER A 80 -6.06 9.60 -11.10
C SER A 80 -4.67 9.38 -10.52
N LEU A 81 -4.63 8.91 -9.28
CA LEU A 81 -3.40 8.45 -8.62
C LEU A 81 -3.14 6.97 -8.96
N PRO A 82 -1.91 6.48 -8.74
CA PRO A 82 -1.59 5.06 -8.90
C PRO A 82 -2.56 4.16 -8.12
N SER A 83 -2.87 2.98 -8.64
CA SER A 83 -3.81 2.05 -8.02
C SER A 83 -3.33 1.54 -6.66
N ASP A 84 -2.02 1.45 -6.46
CA ASP A 84 -1.33 1.05 -5.23
C ASP A 84 -1.10 2.22 -4.24
N PHE A 85 -1.49 3.44 -4.62
CA PHE A 85 -1.37 4.63 -3.75
C PHE A 85 -2.16 4.46 -2.45
N ILE A 86 -1.51 4.71 -1.33
CA ILE A 86 -2.14 4.77 0.00
C ILE A 86 -2.27 6.22 0.45
N ARG A 87 -1.15 6.95 0.46
CA ARG A 87 -1.10 8.36 0.85
C ARG A 87 0.15 9.03 0.31
N PHE A 88 0.12 10.34 0.26
CA PHE A 88 1.32 11.14 -0.01
C PHE A 88 2.31 11.00 1.15
N ARG A 89 3.60 11.06 0.81
CA ARG A 89 4.68 11.02 1.79
C ARG A 89 4.86 12.39 2.45
N GLY A 90 5.10 12.37 3.77
CA GLY A 90 5.40 13.57 4.55
C GLY A 90 4.18 14.32 5.05
N GLU A 91 4.40 15.27 5.94
CA GLU A 91 3.34 16.11 6.55
C GLU A 91 2.82 17.19 5.57
N ASN A 92 3.71 17.68 4.71
CA ASN A 92 3.38 18.69 3.69
C ASN A 92 3.64 18.10 2.30
N PRO A 93 2.70 17.31 1.76
CA PRO A 93 2.86 16.72 0.44
C PRO A 93 2.91 17.78 -0.65
N PHE A 94 3.67 17.50 -1.71
CA PHE A 94 3.85 18.39 -2.84
C PHE A 94 3.95 17.60 -4.15
N LEU A 95 3.65 18.27 -5.26
CA LEU A 95 3.97 17.77 -6.60
C LEU A 95 5.17 18.58 -7.10
N LEU A 96 6.18 17.91 -7.62
CA LEU A 96 7.39 18.52 -8.18
C LEU A 96 7.29 18.53 -9.71
N LYS A 97 7.34 19.70 -10.30
CA LYS A 97 7.40 19.84 -11.76
C LYS A 97 8.67 19.22 -12.29
N LEU A 98 8.53 18.26 -13.23
CA LEU A 98 9.64 17.73 -13.99
C LEU A 98 9.82 18.60 -15.23
N ASP A 99 10.83 19.45 -15.20
CA ASP A 99 11.30 20.14 -16.40
C ASP A 99 12.33 19.22 -17.07
N GLY A 100 12.23 19.05 -18.38
CA GLY A 100 13.14 18.21 -19.16
C GLY A 100 14.60 18.72 -19.20
N SER A 101 14.91 19.82 -18.53
CA SER A 101 16.25 20.37 -18.39
C SER A 101 16.80 20.11 -16.99
N SER A 102 18.08 19.79 -16.90
CA SER A 102 18.80 19.50 -15.64
C SER A 102 18.94 20.71 -14.69
N ASN A 103 18.36 21.85 -15.01
CA ASN A 103 18.38 23.10 -14.25
C ASN A 103 16.98 23.56 -13.84
N SER A 104 16.02 22.63 -13.66
CA SER A 104 14.66 22.97 -13.26
C SER A 104 14.65 23.74 -11.93
N GLU A 105 14.17 24.95 -11.94
CA GLU A 105 13.65 25.59 -10.74
C GLU A 105 12.59 24.64 -10.19
N ASN A 106 12.77 24.20 -8.94
CA ASN A 106 11.86 23.26 -8.28
C ASN A 106 10.51 23.94 -8.04
N ILE A 107 9.70 24.05 -9.08
CA ILE A 107 8.34 24.55 -8.95
C ILE A 107 7.54 23.44 -8.28
N THR A 108 7.10 23.73 -7.07
CA THR A 108 6.28 22.81 -6.27
C THR A 108 4.84 23.27 -6.28
N VAL A 109 3.94 22.33 -6.53
CA VAL A 109 2.49 22.50 -6.30
C VAL A 109 2.19 21.94 -4.92
N ASN A 110 1.77 22.80 -4.01
CA ASN A 110 1.58 22.44 -2.62
C ASN A 110 0.18 21.84 -2.36
N HIS A 111 0.10 21.00 -1.33
CA HIS A 111 -1.18 20.46 -0.89
C HIS A 111 -2.04 21.55 -0.26
N TYR A 112 -3.32 21.61 -0.66
CA TYR A 112 -4.32 22.47 -0.03
C TYR A 112 -5.00 21.72 1.12
N PRO A 113 -4.77 22.12 2.39
CA PRO A 113 -5.14 21.30 3.55
C PRO A 113 -6.64 21.16 3.79
N GLY A 114 -7.46 21.99 3.20
CA GLY A 114 -8.91 21.97 3.38
C GLY A 114 -9.68 21.14 2.37
N GLY A 115 -9.00 20.52 1.40
CA GLY A 115 -9.66 19.80 0.31
C GLY A 115 -10.50 20.68 -0.60
N GLU A 116 -11.25 20.05 -1.52
CA GLU A 116 -12.06 20.77 -2.53
C GLU A 116 -13.13 21.67 -1.90
N GLU A 117 -13.79 21.22 -0.86
CA GLU A 117 -14.90 21.99 -0.27
C GLU A 117 -14.43 23.30 0.37
N THR A 118 -13.29 23.28 1.06
CA THR A 118 -12.71 24.49 1.63
C THR A 118 -12.24 25.44 0.53
N LEU A 119 -11.64 24.91 -0.53
CA LEU A 119 -11.24 25.70 -1.69
C LEU A 119 -12.44 26.38 -2.34
N ARG A 120 -13.57 25.67 -2.52
CA ARG A 120 -14.82 26.24 -3.03
C ARG A 120 -15.36 27.40 -2.21
N ARG A 121 -15.18 27.35 -0.89
CA ARG A 121 -15.65 28.41 0.02
C ARG A 121 -14.73 29.62 0.06
N THR A 122 -13.45 29.40 -0.20
CA THR A 122 -12.41 30.44 -0.02
C THR A 122 -12.09 31.17 -1.30
N VAL A 123 -12.20 30.49 -2.44
CA VAL A 123 -11.85 31.05 -3.75
C VAL A 123 -13.10 31.10 -4.62
N LEU A 124 -13.56 32.33 -4.92
CA LEU A 124 -14.61 32.54 -5.90
C LEU A 124 -14.15 32.05 -7.27
N ASP A 125 -15.05 31.37 -7.99
CA ASP A 125 -14.80 30.86 -9.34
C ASP A 125 -13.58 29.94 -9.48
N TYR A 126 -13.27 29.20 -8.39
CA TYR A 126 -12.08 28.33 -8.36
C TYR A 126 -12.02 27.31 -9.51
N ARG A 127 -13.15 27.00 -10.14
CA ARG A 127 -13.24 26.08 -11.29
C ARG A 127 -12.91 26.71 -12.62
N GLU A 128 -13.01 28.03 -12.72
CA GLU A 128 -12.86 28.80 -13.96
C GLU A 128 -11.45 29.37 -14.10
N GLN A 129 -10.72 29.45 -12.99
CA GLN A 129 -9.34 29.95 -13.04
C GLN A 129 -8.42 28.91 -13.69
N SER A 130 -7.81 29.33 -14.82
CA SER A 130 -6.87 28.52 -15.56
C SER A 130 -5.47 29.09 -15.51
N GLY A 131 -4.48 28.22 -15.52
CA GLY A 131 -3.06 28.62 -15.46
C GLY A 131 -2.14 27.47 -15.05
N GLU A 132 -0.96 27.81 -14.59
CA GLU A 132 -0.06 26.85 -13.96
C GLU A 132 -0.60 26.47 -12.57
N PRO A 133 -0.75 25.16 -12.25
CA PRO A 133 -1.27 24.72 -10.95
C PRO A 133 -0.44 25.24 -9.78
N THR A 134 -1.09 25.80 -8.80
CA THR A 134 -0.46 26.31 -7.57
C THR A 134 -0.73 25.42 -6.36
N TRP A 135 -1.89 24.75 -6.34
CA TRP A 135 -2.28 23.80 -5.31
C TRP A 135 -2.89 22.54 -5.90
N PHE A 136 -2.78 21.45 -5.14
CA PHE A 136 -3.56 20.24 -5.38
C PHE A 136 -4.35 19.87 -4.12
N TYR A 137 -5.42 19.13 -4.29
CA TYR A 137 -6.27 18.68 -3.20
C TYR A 137 -6.83 17.28 -3.49
N PRO A 138 -7.03 16.45 -2.44
CA PRO A 138 -7.65 15.15 -2.61
C PRO A 138 -9.14 15.31 -2.95
N ILE A 139 -9.62 14.47 -3.85
CA ILE A 139 -11.04 14.39 -4.19
C ILE A 139 -11.62 13.20 -3.44
N GLN A 140 -12.69 13.42 -2.69
CA GLN A 140 -13.44 12.37 -2.02
C GLN A 140 -14.29 11.63 -3.07
N SER A 141 -13.72 10.58 -3.65
CA SER A 141 -14.41 9.69 -4.60
C SER A 141 -14.04 8.25 -4.28
N SER A 142 -14.78 7.31 -4.86
CA SER A 142 -14.46 5.88 -4.79
C SER A 142 -13.13 5.53 -5.50
N THR A 143 -12.66 6.41 -6.37
CA THR A 143 -11.37 6.33 -7.06
C THR A 143 -10.38 7.29 -6.43
N LYS A 144 -9.12 6.85 -6.30
CA LYS A 144 -8.05 7.68 -5.77
C LYS A 144 -7.72 8.78 -6.77
N GLN A 145 -8.12 10.01 -6.47
CA GLN A 145 -7.98 11.16 -7.38
C GLN A 145 -7.52 12.41 -6.64
N ILE A 146 -6.87 13.29 -7.38
CA ILE A 146 -6.57 14.66 -6.96
C ILE A 146 -7.14 15.66 -7.94
N GLY A 147 -7.48 16.83 -7.43
CA GLY A 147 -7.79 18.00 -8.22
C GLY A 147 -6.64 19.00 -8.20
N LEU A 148 -6.48 19.73 -9.28
CA LEU A 148 -5.54 20.84 -9.38
C LEU A 148 -6.28 22.17 -9.34
N TYR A 149 -5.69 23.13 -8.67
CA TYR A 149 -6.02 24.55 -8.71
C TYR A 149 -4.74 25.32 -9.07
N GLN A 150 -4.68 26.10 -10.05
CA GLN A 150 -5.57 26.45 -11.16
C GLN A 150 -5.72 25.28 -12.14
N VAL A 151 -6.76 25.33 -13.00
CA VAL A 151 -6.94 24.35 -14.05
C VAL A 151 -5.81 24.51 -15.08
N PRO A 152 -5.05 23.45 -15.41
CA PRO A 152 -3.99 23.57 -16.41
C PRO A 152 -4.49 24.16 -17.71
N ASN A 153 -3.73 25.09 -18.28
CA ASN A 153 -4.00 25.67 -19.57
C ASN A 153 -2.97 25.20 -20.61
N ALA A 154 -3.10 25.64 -21.85
CA ALA A 154 -2.26 25.25 -22.95
C ALA A 154 -0.76 25.53 -22.73
N SER A 155 -0.37 26.46 -21.85
CA SER A 155 1.04 26.76 -21.55
C SER A 155 1.73 25.69 -20.73
N VAL A 156 0.97 24.83 -20.05
CA VAL A 156 1.46 23.72 -19.21
C VAL A 156 0.99 22.35 -19.71
N ASP A 157 0.37 22.30 -20.88
CA ASP A 157 -0.06 21.04 -21.50
C ASP A 157 1.15 20.11 -21.70
N GLY A 158 0.99 18.83 -21.32
CA GLY A 158 2.05 17.83 -21.38
C GLY A 158 3.13 17.92 -20.29
N VAL A 159 3.07 18.91 -19.39
CA VAL A 159 4.00 18.99 -18.26
C VAL A 159 3.74 17.85 -17.30
N THR A 160 4.81 17.21 -16.84
CA THR A 160 4.73 16.10 -15.87
C THR A 160 5.14 16.57 -14.47
N TYR A 161 4.37 16.18 -13.49
CA TYR A 161 4.65 16.38 -12.07
C TYR A 161 4.92 15.04 -11.41
N ARG A 162 5.97 14.97 -10.58
CA ARG A 162 6.32 13.82 -9.75
C ARG A 162 5.91 14.07 -8.31
N PHE A 163 5.53 13.03 -7.61
CA PHE A 163 5.23 13.09 -6.18
C PHE A 163 5.66 11.80 -5.48
N PRO A 164 6.27 11.91 -4.29
CA PRO A 164 6.57 10.76 -3.47
C PRO A 164 5.30 10.30 -2.76
N TYR A 165 5.06 8.99 -2.74
CA TYR A 165 3.92 8.41 -2.05
C TYR A 165 4.29 7.10 -1.36
N GLU A 166 3.43 6.71 -0.43
CA GLU A 166 3.48 5.41 0.22
C GLU A 166 2.49 4.48 -0.47
N LYS A 167 2.96 3.30 -0.84
CA LYS A 167 2.15 2.25 -1.47
C LYS A 167 1.96 1.06 -0.55
N SER A 168 0.90 0.31 -0.79
CA SER A 168 0.68 -0.97 -0.12
C SER A 168 1.73 -1.99 -0.55
N VAL A 169 2.23 -2.76 0.39
CA VAL A 169 3.00 -3.95 0.09
C VAL A 169 2.08 -4.93 -0.62
N TYR A 170 2.42 -5.26 -1.86
CA TYR A 170 1.62 -6.15 -2.69
C TYR A 170 2.48 -7.23 -3.33
N VAL A 171 2.17 -8.48 -3.05
CA VAL A 171 2.87 -9.64 -3.58
C VAL A 171 1.92 -10.46 -4.48
N THR A 172 2.38 -10.82 -5.66
CA THR A 172 1.57 -11.54 -6.66
C THR A 172 2.27 -12.75 -7.22
N LEU A 173 3.58 -12.65 -7.42
CA LEU A 173 4.38 -13.70 -8.02
C LEU A 173 4.92 -14.66 -6.96
N ALA A 174 5.07 -15.91 -7.32
CA ALA A 174 5.61 -16.95 -6.42
C ALA A 174 6.99 -16.59 -5.85
N ALA A 175 7.80 -15.88 -6.64
CA ALA A 175 9.15 -15.44 -6.27
C ALA A 175 9.18 -14.11 -5.53
N ASP A 176 8.04 -13.40 -5.38
CA ASP A 176 8.00 -12.12 -4.67
C ASP A 176 8.51 -12.32 -3.24
N THR A 177 9.38 -11.42 -2.84
CA THR A 177 9.95 -11.43 -1.50
C THR A 177 8.97 -10.83 -0.51
N MET A 178 8.75 -11.52 0.60
CA MET A 178 7.94 -11.00 1.70
C MET A 178 8.69 -9.90 2.46
N PRO A 179 7.98 -8.91 3.03
CA PRO A 179 8.60 -7.76 3.71
C PRO A 179 9.12 -8.10 5.12
N PHE A 180 9.67 -9.30 5.29
CA PHE A 180 10.20 -9.79 6.57
C PHE A 180 11.68 -10.10 6.46
N THR A 181 12.46 -9.68 7.45
CA THR A 181 13.92 -9.80 7.46
C THR A 181 14.41 -11.06 8.16
N THR A 182 13.57 -11.67 9.00
CA THR A 182 13.88 -12.87 9.76
C THR A 182 12.86 -13.98 9.53
N GLN A 183 13.29 -15.24 9.72
CA GLN A 183 12.41 -16.39 9.65
C GLN A 183 11.30 -16.31 10.72
N GLN A 184 11.62 -15.82 11.91
CA GLN A 184 10.64 -15.68 13.01
C GLN A 184 9.51 -14.70 12.67
N GLU A 185 9.83 -13.58 12.00
CA GLU A 185 8.83 -12.63 11.50
C GLU A 185 7.93 -13.29 10.45
N SER A 186 8.53 -14.01 9.49
CA SER A 186 7.78 -14.73 8.47
C SER A 186 6.90 -15.83 9.04
N ASP A 187 7.37 -16.53 10.07
CA ASP A 187 6.61 -17.56 10.77
C ASP A 187 5.41 -16.98 11.51
N ALA A 188 5.62 -15.92 12.30
CA ALA A 188 4.55 -15.23 13.01
C ALA A 188 3.49 -14.66 12.06
N PHE A 189 3.93 -14.10 10.92
CA PHE A 189 3.01 -13.66 9.87
C PHE A 189 2.23 -14.81 9.25
N SER A 190 2.90 -15.93 8.96
CA SER A 190 2.26 -17.11 8.35
C SER A 190 1.17 -17.69 9.27
N ASP A 191 1.40 -17.70 10.58
CA ASP A 191 0.43 -18.18 11.56
C ASP A 191 -0.83 -17.27 11.58
N MET A 192 -0.65 -15.94 11.48
CA MET A 192 -1.77 -15.00 11.33
C MET A 192 -2.53 -15.21 10.02
N ALA A 193 -1.80 -15.32 8.91
CA ALA A 193 -2.40 -15.53 7.59
C ALA A 193 -3.15 -16.87 7.52
N ALA A 194 -2.61 -17.93 8.16
CA ALA A 194 -3.27 -19.22 8.27
C ALA A 194 -4.58 -19.13 9.06
N ARG A 195 -4.62 -18.34 10.13
CA ARG A 195 -5.86 -18.12 10.89
C ARG A 195 -6.90 -17.37 10.07
N ARG A 196 -6.50 -16.32 9.34
CA ARG A 196 -7.39 -15.61 8.39
C ARG A 196 -7.88 -16.55 7.29
N PHE A 197 -6.99 -17.36 6.71
CA PHE A 197 -7.37 -18.38 5.73
C PHE A 197 -8.46 -19.29 6.28
N GLN A 198 -8.31 -19.80 7.51
CA GLN A 198 -9.29 -20.67 8.13
C GLN A 198 -10.67 -20.01 8.22
N PHE A 199 -10.74 -18.73 8.64
CA PHE A 199 -12.00 -17.98 8.69
C PHE A 199 -12.63 -17.85 7.29
N MET A 200 -11.85 -17.52 6.28
CA MET A 200 -12.32 -17.39 4.90
C MET A 200 -12.76 -18.73 4.32
N PHE A 201 -11.99 -19.79 4.57
CA PHE A 201 -12.25 -21.13 4.06
C PHE A 201 -13.52 -21.74 4.67
N THR A 202 -13.78 -21.46 5.95
CA THR A 202 -14.99 -21.91 6.66
C THR A 202 -16.16 -20.94 6.56
N SER A 203 -16.04 -19.88 5.74
CA SER A 203 -17.06 -18.83 5.56
C SER A 203 -17.50 -18.17 6.87
N GLN A 204 -16.60 -18.07 7.84
CA GLN A 204 -16.85 -17.34 9.08
C GLN A 204 -16.75 -15.82 8.85
N PRO A 205 -17.54 -15.01 9.60
CA PRO A 205 -17.45 -13.56 9.50
C PRO A 205 -16.04 -13.05 9.85
N ILE A 206 -15.43 -12.26 8.98
CA ILE A 206 -14.08 -11.69 9.17
C ILE A 206 -14.01 -10.79 10.42
N GLU A 207 -15.11 -10.14 10.79
CA GLU A 207 -15.19 -9.35 12.03
C GLU A 207 -14.89 -10.19 13.29
N GLY A 208 -15.06 -11.52 13.21
CA GLY A 208 -14.68 -12.43 14.28
C GLY A 208 -13.17 -12.52 14.50
N LEU A 209 -12.38 -12.22 13.48
CA LEU A 209 -10.91 -12.26 13.54
C LEU A 209 -10.35 -11.20 14.49
N GLU A 210 -11.00 -10.04 14.58
CA GLU A 210 -10.61 -8.95 15.50
C GLU A 210 -10.77 -9.33 16.98
N LYS A 211 -11.51 -10.40 17.28
CA LYS A 211 -11.73 -10.95 18.61
C LYS A 211 -11.05 -12.29 18.83
N ASP A 212 -10.42 -12.83 17.79
CA ASP A 212 -9.75 -14.12 17.86
C ASP A 212 -8.41 -14.00 18.61
N THR A 213 -8.30 -14.68 19.73
CA THR A 213 -7.14 -14.59 20.61
C THR A 213 -5.87 -15.12 19.98
N VAL A 214 -5.95 -16.10 19.08
CA VAL A 214 -4.80 -16.66 18.37
C VAL A 214 -4.29 -15.65 17.34
N TYR A 215 -5.19 -15.03 16.56
CA TYR A 215 -4.85 -14.00 15.60
C TYR A 215 -4.21 -12.79 16.28
N LEU A 216 -4.83 -12.28 17.34
CA LEU A 216 -4.33 -11.13 18.10
C LEU A 216 -2.98 -11.41 18.77
N SER A 217 -2.77 -12.62 19.30
CA SER A 217 -1.50 -13.04 19.86
C SER A 217 -0.41 -13.08 18.78
N GLY A 218 -0.71 -13.62 17.60
CA GLY A 218 0.20 -13.60 16.43
C GLY A 218 0.56 -12.19 16.02
N LYS A 219 -0.42 -11.29 15.94
CA LYS A 219 -0.23 -9.86 15.61
C LYS A 219 0.71 -9.16 16.61
N ASN A 220 0.48 -9.37 17.91
CA ASN A 220 1.31 -8.79 18.95
C ASN A 220 2.74 -9.36 18.94
N ASN A 221 2.89 -10.66 18.69
CA ASN A 221 4.20 -11.29 18.55
C ASN A 221 4.97 -10.72 17.36
N LEU A 222 4.36 -10.65 16.20
CA LEU A 222 4.97 -10.06 15.01
C LEU A 222 5.37 -8.60 15.25
N MET A 223 4.50 -7.80 15.87
CA MET A 223 4.79 -6.42 16.21
C MET A 223 6.01 -6.29 17.14
N ASN A 224 6.16 -7.18 18.12
CA ASN A 224 7.32 -7.20 19.01
C ASN A 224 8.61 -7.60 18.27
N LEU A 225 8.56 -8.58 17.39
CA LEU A 225 9.69 -8.99 16.56
C LEU A 225 10.16 -7.85 15.65
N LEU A 226 9.23 -7.21 14.93
CA LEU A 226 9.54 -6.08 14.05
C LEU A 226 10.13 -4.87 14.80
N ARG A 227 9.68 -4.63 16.04
CA ARG A 227 10.28 -3.58 16.89
C ARG A 227 11.70 -3.89 17.33
N GLN A 228 12.05 -5.17 17.46
CA GLN A 228 13.41 -5.58 17.83
C GLN A 228 14.37 -5.48 16.65
N THR A 229 13.92 -5.84 15.46
CA THR A 229 14.75 -5.88 14.24
C THR A 229 14.89 -4.52 13.57
N ASN A 230 13.94 -3.59 13.74
CA ASN A 230 13.96 -2.25 13.15
C ASN A 230 13.97 -1.13 14.20
N PRO A 231 15.11 -0.86 14.85
CA PRO A 231 15.21 0.20 15.87
C PRO A 231 14.98 1.61 15.30
N ILE A 232 15.10 1.82 13.99
CA ILE A 232 14.89 3.12 13.33
C ILE A 232 13.41 3.52 13.33
N SER A 233 12.48 2.58 13.39
CA SER A 233 11.05 2.90 13.50
C SER A 233 10.66 3.53 14.85
N ARG A 234 11.57 3.58 15.82
CA ARG A 234 11.34 4.19 17.15
C ARG A 234 11.25 5.72 17.13
N TYR A 235 11.71 6.37 16.08
CA TYR A 235 11.87 7.84 16.07
C TYR A 235 10.78 8.60 15.28
N GLY A 236 9.75 7.94 14.77
CA GLY A 236 8.80 8.58 13.85
C GLY A 236 7.39 8.87 14.35
N TYR A 237 6.91 8.26 15.44
CA TYR A 237 5.50 8.39 15.79
C TYR A 237 5.27 8.56 17.30
N THR A 238 5.47 9.77 17.78
CA THR A 238 4.78 10.25 18.97
C THR A 238 3.36 10.61 18.57
N TYR A 239 2.38 9.81 18.99
CA TYR A 239 0.98 10.22 18.96
C TYR A 239 0.82 11.52 19.76
N ARG A 240 0.35 12.56 19.13
CA ARG A 240 -0.39 13.66 19.73
C ARG A 240 -1.81 13.65 19.20
#